data_480f92cc40aab63153bcd192f37b0543
#
_entry.id   480f92cc40aab63153bcd192f37b0543
#
_cell.length_a   1.000
_cell.length_b   1.000
_cell.length_c   1.000
_cell.angle_alpha   90.00
_cell.angle_beta   90.00
_cell.angle_gamma   90.00
#
_symmetry.space_group_name_H-M   'P 1'
#
loop_
_entity.id
_entity.type
_entity.pdbx_description
1 polymer ?
#
loop_
_entity_poly.entity_id
_entity_poly.type
_entity_poly.pdbx_seq_one_letter_code
_entity_poly.pdbx_strand_id
1 'polypeptide(L)'
;MTDLSPVAAVERRIDVLRALDGEPDSKVGVAARVDISRSTAERAVHELATHGFVASSPDGYRVTIPGRLALDAHGQRAARIDAAAAVAPLLDGVSLSFDLDPAVLDGVRVVEAQPHAPTRPIECVSALVADATHVSAYTGRFLSRHARLYHDRVLDGMTGCFLTTEGVIDRQRATRPGELQEAIDLGHASLRRLDRDDPVTLVLAETPDGPEMGLVVYRDES
;
A
#
# COMPACT_ATOMS: atom_id res chain seq x y z
N MET A 1 -38.45 -6.95 -9.43
CA MET A 1 -37.37 -5.98 -9.15
C MET A 1 -36.26 -6.80 -8.51
N THR A 2 -35.14 -6.97 -9.20
CA THR A 2 -34.00 -7.70 -8.64
C THR A 2 -33.45 -6.84 -7.51
N ASP A 3 -33.50 -7.35 -6.30
CA ASP A 3 -32.90 -6.72 -5.13
C ASP A 3 -31.40 -6.64 -5.38
N LEU A 4 -30.86 -5.43 -5.54
CA LEU A 4 -29.44 -5.22 -5.78
C LEU A 4 -28.68 -5.57 -4.53
N SER A 5 -27.52 -6.19 -4.68
CA SER A 5 -26.63 -6.39 -3.53
C SER A 5 -26.27 -5.04 -2.90
N PRO A 6 -26.00 -4.97 -1.58
CA PRO A 6 -25.58 -3.75 -0.90
C PRO A 6 -24.40 -3.05 -1.60
N VAL A 7 -23.43 -3.81 -2.12
CA VAL A 7 -22.29 -3.30 -2.87
C VAL A 7 -22.73 -2.57 -4.14
N ALA A 8 -23.60 -3.22 -4.95
CA ALA A 8 -24.10 -2.61 -6.18
C ALA A 8 -24.98 -1.37 -5.93
N ALA A 9 -25.71 -1.34 -4.80
CA ALA A 9 -26.47 -0.17 -4.38
C ALA A 9 -25.54 1.00 -4.04
N VAL A 10 -24.47 0.78 -3.25
CA VAL A 10 -23.47 1.80 -2.93
C VAL A 10 -22.77 2.31 -4.18
N GLU A 11 -22.27 1.44 -5.05
CA GLU A 11 -21.59 1.83 -6.29
C GLU A 11 -22.46 2.72 -7.18
N ARG A 12 -23.72 2.34 -7.36
CA ARG A 12 -24.65 3.09 -8.21
C ARG A 12 -25.06 4.42 -7.62
N ARG A 13 -25.09 4.53 -6.28
CA ARG A 13 -25.65 5.67 -5.55
C ARG A 13 -24.64 6.44 -4.72
N ILE A 14 -23.36 6.23 -5.01
CA ILE A 14 -22.27 6.79 -4.19
C ILE A 14 -22.36 8.31 -4.07
N ASP A 15 -22.71 9.01 -5.14
CA ASP A 15 -22.78 10.48 -5.12
C ASP A 15 -23.95 10.97 -4.25
N VAL A 16 -25.08 10.25 -4.26
CA VAL A 16 -26.22 10.55 -3.37
C VAL A 16 -25.83 10.26 -1.91
N LEU A 17 -25.13 9.16 -1.66
CA LEU A 17 -24.67 8.81 -0.32
C LEU A 17 -23.65 9.85 0.22
N ARG A 18 -22.72 10.30 -0.62
CA ARG A 18 -21.77 11.39 -0.29
C ARG A 18 -22.48 12.72 -0.03
N ALA A 19 -23.49 13.06 -0.84
CA ALA A 19 -24.24 14.28 -0.66
C ALA A 19 -24.99 14.34 0.68
N LEU A 20 -25.31 13.19 1.26
CA LEU A 20 -25.99 13.05 2.56
C LEU A 20 -25.00 12.85 3.74
N ASP A 21 -23.69 12.80 3.48
CA ASP A 21 -22.66 12.68 4.52
C ASP A 21 -22.31 14.08 5.08
N GLY A 22 -23.06 14.49 6.04
CA GLY A 22 -22.98 15.82 6.66
C GLY A 22 -24.32 16.21 7.26
N GLU A 23 -24.78 17.41 6.93
CA GLU A 23 -26.10 17.89 7.34
C GLU A 23 -27.24 17.13 6.61
N PRO A 24 -28.34 16.83 7.30
CA PRO A 24 -29.51 16.23 6.69
C PRO A 24 -30.01 17.07 5.51
N ASP A 25 -30.46 16.44 4.45
CA ASP A 25 -30.99 17.15 3.28
C ASP A 25 -32.26 16.50 2.73
N SER A 26 -33.09 17.30 2.08
CA SER A 26 -34.28 16.84 1.41
C SER A 26 -33.95 16.15 0.08
N LYS A 27 -34.85 15.32 -0.44
CA LYS A 27 -34.69 14.69 -1.78
C LYS A 27 -34.51 15.74 -2.88
N VAL A 28 -35.06 16.94 -2.72
CA VAL A 28 -34.90 18.05 -3.67
C VAL A 28 -33.52 18.67 -3.57
N GLY A 29 -33.01 18.87 -2.34
CA GLY A 29 -31.64 19.38 -2.12
C GLY A 29 -30.58 18.41 -2.64
N VAL A 30 -30.73 17.13 -2.34
CA VAL A 30 -29.85 16.07 -2.90
C VAL A 30 -29.89 16.07 -4.42
N ALA A 31 -31.10 16.15 -5.04
CA ALA A 31 -31.24 16.17 -6.50
C ALA A 31 -30.49 17.35 -7.13
N ALA A 32 -30.55 18.53 -6.52
CA ALA A 32 -29.86 19.73 -6.99
C ALA A 32 -28.32 19.62 -6.79
N ARG A 33 -27.88 19.05 -5.66
CA ARG A 33 -26.43 18.91 -5.33
C ARG A 33 -25.72 17.92 -6.23
N VAL A 34 -26.41 16.83 -6.62
CA VAL A 34 -25.83 15.75 -7.44
C VAL A 34 -26.16 15.90 -8.94
N ASP A 35 -26.92 16.96 -9.30
CA ASP A 35 -27.39 17.24 -10.66
C ASP A 35 -28.15 16.07 -11.30
N ILE A 36 -29.15 15.56 -10.56
CA ILE A 36 -30.02 14.47 -11.02
C ILE A 36 -31.50 14.85 -10.91
N SER A 37 -32.37 14.14 -11.63
CA SER A 37 -33.79 14.37 -11.50
C SER A 37 -34.30 14.04 -10.08
N ARG A 38 -35.35 14.72 -9.63
CA ARG A 38 -36.01 14.44 -8.35
C ARG A 38 -36.46 12.98 -8.23
N SER A 39 -36.96 12.36 -9.30
CA SER A 39 -37.38 10.99 -9.31
C SER A 39 -36.18 10.01 -9.18
N THR A 40 -35.02 10.40 -9.70
CA THR A 40 -33.76 9.63 -9.56
C THR A 40 -33.26 9.72 -8.12
N ALA A 41 -33.24 10.91 -7.51
CA ALA A 41 -32.88 11.10 -6.12
C ALA A 41 -33.80 10.32 -5.17
N GLU A 42 -35.12 10.34 -5.42
CA GLU A 42 -36.10 9.60 -4.62
C GLU A 42 -35.86 8.08 -4.67
N ARG A 43 -35.59 7.52 -5.85
CA ARG A 43 -35.25 6.09 -5.99
C ARG A 43 -33.93 5.76 -5.32
N ALA A 44 -32.92 6.63 -5.46
CA ALA A 44 -31.62 6.43 -4.83
C ALA A 44 -31.69 6.42 -3.30
N VAL A 45 -32.37 7.41 -2.72
CA VAL A 45 -32.59 7.48 -1.26
C VAL A 45 -33.37 6.26 -0.76
N HIS A 46 -34.41 5.84 -1.49
CA HIS A 46 -35.19 4.65 -1.13
C HIS A 46 -34.34 3.38 -1.17
N GLU A 47 -33.53 3.20 -2.21
CA GLU A 47 -32.62 2.05 -2.37
C GLU A 47 -31.59 2.00 -1.24
N LEU A 48 -30.95 3.13 -0.92
CA LEU A 48 -29.99 3.22 0.17
C LEU A 48 -30.63 3.01 1.54
N ALA A 49 -31.87 3.49 1.73
CA ALA A 49 -32.62 3.29 2.97
C ALA A 49 -33.04 1.82 3.17
N THR A 50 -33.36 1.09 2.10
CA THR A 50 -33.65 -0.36 2.16
C THR A 50 -32.48 -1.17 2.70
N HIS A 51 -31.24 -0.72 2.41
CA HIS A 51 -30.02 -1.33 2.96
C HIS A 51 -29.57 -0.73 4.30
N GLY A 52 -30.32 0.22 4.86
CA GLY A 52 -29.98 0.86 6.14
C GLY A 52 -28.83 1.87 6.07
N PHE A 53 -28.37 2.27 4.88
CA PHE A 53 -27.29 3.26 4.72
C PHE A 53 -27.73 4.69 4.90
N VAL A 54 -29.02 4.97 4.71
CA VAL A 54 -29.65 6.27 4.86
C VAL A 54 -30.88 6.13 5.74
N ALA A 55 -31.15 7.10 6.60
CA ALA A 55 -32.34 7.17 7.45
C ALA A 55 -33.05 8.52 7.29
N SER A 56 -34.37 8.52 7.47
CA SER A 56 -35.19 9.75 7.59
C SER A 56 -34.88 10.46 8.91
N SER A 57 -34.87 11.79 8.88
CA SER A 57 -34.74 12.67 10.02
C SER A 57 -35.78 13.81 9.88
N PRO A 58 -36.04 14.63 10.94
CA PRO A 58 -36.98 15.76 10.85
C PRO A 58 -36.66 16.73 9.71
N ASP A 59 -35.36 16.93 9.42
CA ASP A 59 -34.83 17.87 8.42
C ASP A 59 -34.56 17.24 7.06
N GLY A 60 -34.96 15.97 6.85
CA GLY A 60 -34.75 15.27 5.58
C GLY A 60 -34.17 13.86 5.75
N TYR A 61 -33.09 13.56 5.04
CA TYR A 61 -32.39 12.28 5.07
C TYR A 61 -30.95 12.50 5.49
N ARG A 62 -30.39 11.53 6.19
CA ARG A 62 -28.99 11.54 6.62
C ARG A 62 -28.36 10.18 6.47
N VAL A 63 -27.04 10.16 6.34
CA VAL A 63 -26.25 8.91 6.36
C VAL A 63 -26.28 8.31 7.76
N THR A 64 -26.42 7.01 7.83
CA THR A 64 -26.33 6.23 9.08
C THR A 64 -24.87 5.81 9.36
N ILE A 65 -24.61 5.21 10.53
CA ILE A 65 -23.30 4.61 10.82
C ILE A 65 -22.92 3.55 9.76
N PRO A 66 -23.80 2.57 9.42
CA PRO A 66 -23.51 1.65 8.31
C PRO A 66 -23.27 2.36 6.97
N GLY A 67 -23.98 3.46 6.69
CA GLY A 67 -23.76 4.24 5.48
C GLY A 67 -22.37 4.88 5.42
N ARG A 68 -21.87 5.43 6.53
CA ARG A 68 -20.48 5.95 6.62
C ARG A 68 -19.44 4.86 6.44
N LEU A 69 -19.61 3.72 7.10
CA LEU A 69 -18.72 2.57 6.91
C LEU A 69 -18.70 2.09 5.45
N ALA A 70 -19.84 2.15 4.76
CA ALA A 70 -19.92 1.81 3.34
C ALA A 70 -19.22 2.84 2.44
N LEU A 71 -19.32 4.15 2.78
CA LEU A 71 -18.57 5.21 2.10
C LEU A 71 -17.07 5.03 2.24
N ASP A 72 -16.59 4.77 3.47
CA ASP A 72 -15.17 4.56 3.75
C ASP A 72 -14.64 3.33 3.01
N ALA A 73 -15.36 2.21 3.06
CA ALA A 73 -14.98 1.00 2.36
C ALA A 73 -14.93 1.19 0.83
N HIS A 74 -15.91 1.93 0.27
CA HIS A 74 -15.91 2.28 -1.15
C HIS A 74 -14.71 3.18 -1.51
N GLY A 75 -14.40 4.17 -0.68
CA GLY A 75 -13.26 5.06 -0.87
C GLY A 75 -11.93 4.30 -0.85
N GLN A 76 -11.72 3.45 0.14
CA GLN A 76 -10.52 2.59 0.24
C GLN A 76 -10.37 1.68 -0.98
N ARG A 77 -11.47 1.04 -1.43
CA ARG A 77 -11.42 0.20 -2.63
C ARG A 77 -11.05 1.00 -3.87
N ALA A 78 -11.64 2.17 -4.07
CA ALA A 78 -11.32 3.04 -5.21
C ALA A 78 -9.84 3.44 -5.18
N ALA A 79 -9.32 3.89 -4.03
CA ALA A 79 -7.93 4.26 -3.85
C ALA A 79 -6.97 3.09 -4.15
N ARG A 80 -7.30 1.86 -3.72
CA ARG A 80 -6.48 0.67 -4.03
C ARG A 80 -6.48 0.33 -5.52
N ILE A 81 -7.60 0.49 -6.22
CA ILE A 81 -7.67 0.27 -7.67
C ILE A 81 -6.81 1.32 -8.40
N ASP A 82 -6.91 2.59 -8.03
CA ASP A 82 -6.09 3.65 -8.60
C ASP A 82 -4.60 3.41 -8.33
N ALA A 83 -4.26 2.99 -7.13
CA ALA A 83 -2.90 2.60 -6.75
C ALA A 83 -2.40 1.41 -7.57
N ALA A 84 -3.22 0.37 -7.77
CA ALA A 84 -2.88 -0.77 -8.61
C ALA A 84 -2.62 -0.34 -10.06
N ALA A 85 -3.44 0.56 -10.60
CA ALA A 85 -3.22 1.13 -11.92
C ALA A 85 -1.91 1.94 -12.02
N ALA A 86 -1.58 2.68 -10.96
CA ALA A 86 -0.34 3.46 -10.90
C ALA A 86 0.93 2.57 -10.84
N VAL A 87 0.87 1.41 -10.17
CA VAL A 87 2.01 0.47 -10.09
C VAL A 87 2.07 -0.48 -11.28
N ALA A 88 1.01 -0.65 -12.06
CA ALA A 88 0.95 -1.60 -13.17
C ALA A 88 2.13 -1.45 -14.16
N PRO A 89 2.54 -0.24 -14.59
CA PRO A 89 3.70 -0.10 -15.48
C PRO A 89 5.02 -0.55 -14.86
N LEU A 90 5.14 -0.52 -13.53
CA LEU A 90 6.34 -0.97 -12.81
C LEU A 90 6.41 -2.49 -12.72
N LEU A 91 5.27 -3.14 -12.63
CA LEU A 91 5.14 -4.59 -12.47
C LEU A 91 4.94 -5.33 -13.80
N ASP A 92 4.87 -4.61 -14.91
CA ASP A 92 4.73 -5.22 -16.23
C ASP A 92 5.94 -6.11 -16.55
N GLY A 93 5.67 -7.38 -16.90
CA GLY A 93 6.70 -8.39 -17.15
C GLY A 93 7.43 -8.90 -15.90
N VAL A 94 7.08 -8.44 -14.70
CA VAL A 94 7.68 -8.92 -13.44
C VAL A 94 6.90 -10.12 -12.91
N SER A 95 7.61 -11.23 -12.69
CA SER A 95 7.05 -12.40 -11.99
C SER A 95 7.60 -12.43 -10.58
N LEU A 96 6.69 -12.46 -9.60
CA LEU A 96 7.04 -12.64 -8.19
C LEU A 96 6.72 -14.08 -7.78
N SER A 97 7.57 -14.66 -6.96
CA SER A 97 7.36 -16.00 -6.40
C SER A 97 6.49 -16.00 -5.13
N PHE A 98 5.90 -14.88 -4.80
CA PHE A 98 5.02 -14.66 -3.65
C PHE A 98 3.85 -13.74 -4.03
N ASP A 99 2.76 -13.84 -3.27
CA ASP A 99 1.59 -12.98 -3.43
C ASP A 99 1.77 -11.69 -2.63
N LEU A 100 1.33 -10.56 -3.20
CA LEU A 100 1.24 -9.29 -2.51
C LEU A 100 -0.17 -9.12 -1.93
N ASP A 101 -0.27 -8.81 -0.65
CA ASP A 101 -1.54 -8.42 -0.04
C ASP A 101 -2.01 -7.09 -0.64
N PRO A 102 -3.28 -6.95 -1.06
CA PRO A 102 -3.81 -5.68 -1.56
C PRO A 102 -3.62 -4.48 -0.60
N ALA A 103 -3.47 -4.72 0.70
CA ALA A 103 -3.21 -3.67 1.68
C ALA A 103 -1.87 -2.94 1.45
N VAL A 104 -0.91 -3.55 0.73
CA VAL A 104 0.36 -2.88 0.35
C VAL A 104 0.15 -1.67 -0.55
N LEU A 105 -1.03 -1.55 -1.15
CA LEU A 105 -1.39 -0.40 -1.99
C LEU A 105 -1.93 0.80 -1.18
N ASP A 106 -2.17 0.63 0.12
CA ASP A 106 -2.67 1.71 0.97
C ASP A 106 -1.58 2.78 1.15
N GLY A 107 -1.84 3.98 0.66
CA GLY A 107 -0.88 5.08 0.71
C GLY A 107 0.37 4.90 -0.17
N VAL A 108 0.33 4.02 -1.18
CA VAL A 108 1.47 3.76 -2.05
C VAL A 108 1.98 5.02 -2.73
N ARG A 109 3.30 5.18 -2.74
CA ARG A 109 4.02 6.21 -3.48
C ARG A 109 4.97 5.57 -4.48
N VAL A 110 4.73 5.85 -5.76
CA VAL A 110 5.59 5.38 -6.85
C VAL A 110 6.76 6.35 -7.02
N VAL A 111 7.98 5.81 -7.07
CA VAL A 111 9.22 6.56 -7.32
C VAL A 111 9.99 5.89 -8.44
N GLU A 112 10.09 6.56 -9.58
CA GLU A 112 10.82 6.04 -10.73
C GLU A 112 12.27 6.55 -10.77
N ALA A 113 13.17 5.68 -11.25
CA ALA A 113 14.51 6.10 -11.62
C ALA A 113 14.45 7.06 -12.82
N GLN A 114 15.25 8.12 -12.77
CA GLN A 114 15.34 9.10 -13.85
C GLN A 114 16.79 9.12 -14.37
N PRO A 115 17.03 9.48 -15.64
CA PRO A 115 18.39 9.49 -16.20
C PRO A 115 19.40 10.30 -15.38
N HIS A 116 18.95 11.40 -14.76
CA HIS A 116 19.78 12.26 -13.92
C HIS A 116 19.74 11.91 -12.41
N ALA A 117 18.88 10.96 -12.00
CA ALA A 117 18.72 10.50 -10.64
C ALA A 117 18.38 8.98 -10.61
N PRO A 118 19.27 8.11 -11.13
CA PRO A 118 18.99 6.67 -11.25
C PRO A 118 18.90 5.97 -9.89
N THR A 119 19.50 6.55 -8.86
CA THR A 119 19.53 5.97 -7.50
C THR A 119 18.35 6.36 -6.62
N ARG A 120 17.47 7.24 -7.09
CA ARG A 120 16.36 7.79 -6.29
C ARG A 120 15.44 6.73 -5.66
N PRO A 121 15.01 5.65 -6.33
CA PRO A 121 14.20 4.60 -5.71
C PRO A 121 14.92 3.92 -4.55
N ILE A 122 16.21 3.64 -4.74
CA ILE A 122 17.08 3.02 -3.73
C ILE A 122 17.28 3.94 -2.52
N GLU A 123 17.42 5.24 -2.75
CA GLU A 123 17.55 6.23 -1.68
C GLU A 123 16.29 6.34 -0.83
N CYS A 124 15.10 6.21 -1.43
CA CYS A 124 13.84 6.15 -0.68
C CYS A 124 13.79 4.95 0.27
N VAL A 125 14.20 3.76 -0.20
CA VAL A 125 14.27 2.56 0.65
C VAL A 125 15.36 2.70 1.73
N SER A 126 16.49 3.35 1.40
CA SER A 126 17.53 3.64 2.39
C SER A 126 17.03 4.54 3.51
N ALA A 127 16.16 5.50 3.20
CA ALA A 127 15.55 6.36 4.21
C ALA A 127 14.66 5.57 5.19
N LEU A 128 13.87 4.60 4.70
CA LEU A 128 13.07 3.71 5.56
C LEU A 128 13.96 2.95 6.56
N VAL A 129 15.08 2.43 6.08
CA VAL A 129 16.03 1.67 6.91
C VAL A 129 16.74 2.57 7.94
N ALA A 130 17.02 3.83 7.57
CA ALA A 130 17.72 4.76 8.46
C ALA A 130 16.96 5.05 9.77
N ASP A 131 15.62 5.06 9.71
CA ASP A 131 14.77 5.36 10.87
C ASP A 131 14.18 4.11 11.53
N ALA A 132 14.43 2.91 10.95
CA ALA A 132 13.85 1.66 11.42
C ALA A 132 14.46 1.17 12.74
N THR A 133 13.63 0.57 13.58
CA THR A 133 14.04 -0.20 14.78
C THR A 133 14.15 -1.70 14.47
N HIS A 134 13.36 -2.19 13.51
CA HIS A 134 13.42 -3.54 12.99
C HIS A 134 13.24 -3.54 11.47
N VAL A 135 13.97 -4.42 10.79
CA VAL A 135 13.85 -4.60 9.33
C VAL A 135 13.78 -6.07 8.98
N SER A 136 12.78 -6.43 8.16
CA SER A 136 12.77 -7.69 7.41
C SER A 136 12.99 -7.38 5.94
N ALA A 137 14.06 -7.88 5.34
CA ALA A 137 14.41 -7.55 3.96
C ALA A 137 14.71 -8.79 3.12
N TYR A 138 14.21 -8.78 1.88
CA TYR A 138 14.61 -9.69 0.82
C TYR A 138 15.34 -8.92 -0.28
N THR A 139 16.45 -9.46 -0.76
CA THR A 139 17.13 -8.95 -1.96
C THR A 139 17.83 -10.05 -2.73
N GLY A 140 17.61 -10.09 -4.05
CA GLY A 140 18.39 -10.88 -5.01
C GLY A 140 19.59 -10.11 -5.59
N ARG A 141 19.74 -8.82 -5.25
CA ARG A 141 20.78 -7.94 -5.82
C ARG A 141 21.72 -7.42 -4.72
N PHE A 142 23.02 -7.49 -4.98
CA PHE A 142 24.03 -6.95 -4.08
C PHE A 142 24.29 -5.46 -4.41
N LEU A 143 24.00 -4.59 -3.46
CA LEU A 143 24.29 -3.17 -3.54
C LEU A 143 25.18 -2.77 -2.34
N SER A 144 26.46 -2.51 -2.59
CA SER A 144 27.47 -2.24 -1.56
C SER A 144 27.07 -1.13 -0.59
N ARG A 145 26.39 -0.09 -1.08
CA ARG A 145 25.91 1.04 -0.25
C ARG A 145 24.83 0.62 0.72
N HIS A 146 23.89 -0.23 0.28
CA HIS A 146 22.85 -0.77 1.14
C HIS A 146 23.40 -1.73 2.18
N ALA A 147 24.27 -2.62 1.79
CA ALA A 147 24.92 -3.55 2.72
C ALA A 147 25.61 -2.80 3.87
N ARG A 148 26.27 -1.68 3.58
CA ARG A 148 26.88 -0.83 4.60
C ARG A 148 25.84 -0.19 5.50
N LEU A 149 24.77 0.39 4.95
CA LEU A 149 23.71 0.99 5.75
C LEU A 149 23.12 -0.02 6.74
N TYR A 150 22.79 -1.24 6.27
CA TYR A 150 22.27 -2.28 7.16
C TYR A 150 23.26 -2.66 8.25
N HIS A 151 24.55 -2.82 7.91
CA HIS A 151 25.58 -3.14 8.86
C HIS A 151 25.69 -2.03 9.93
N ASP A 152 25.87 -0.77 9.54
CA ASP A 152 25.97 0.36 10.45
C ASP A 152 24.74 0.44 11.38
N ARG A 153 23.53 0.25 10.85
CA ARG A 153 22.29 0.26 11.64
C ARG A 153 22.16 -0.90 12.62
N VAL A 154 22.63 -2.10 12.22
CA VAL A 154 22.67 -3.27 13.13
C VAL A 154 23.65 -3.03 14.28
N LEU A 155 24.80 -2.42 14.02
CA LEU A 155 25.76 -2.01 15.07
C LEU A 155 25.13 -0.99 16.02
N ASP A 156 24.28 -0.08 15.51
CA ASP A 156 23.55 0.91 16.29
C ASP A 156 22.32 0.33 17.02
N GLY A 157 22.10 -1.00 16.97
CA GLY A 157 21.05 -1.69 17.72
C GLY A 157 19.75 -1.98 16.95
N MET A 158 19.66 -1.66 15.66
CA MET A 158 18.55 -2.14 14.80
C MET A 158 18.59 -3.65 14.73
N THR A 159 17.43 -4.30 14.87
CA THR A 159 17.31 -5.74 14.64
C THR A 159 16.90 -6.03 13.21
N GLY A 160 17.30 -7.20 12.65
CA GLY A 160 16.96 -7.50 11.28
C GLY A 160 16.89 -8.99 10.93
N CYS A 161 15.98 -9.32 9.99
CA CYS A 161 15.92 -10.60 9.33
C CYS A 161 16.17 -10.40 7.83
N PHE A 162 17.28 -10.91 7.33
CA PHE A 162 17.70 -10.74 5.94
C PHE A 162 17.57 -12.05 5.19
N LEU A 163 16.82 -12.01 4.09
CA LEU A 163 16.63 -13.12 3.15
C LEU A 163 17.33 -12.75 1.85
N THR A 164 18.20 -13.64 1.34
CA THR A 164 18.96 -13.33 0.13
C THR A 164 19.43 -14.59 -0.58
N THR A 165 20.01 -14.44 -1.77
CA THR A 165 20.56 -15.53 -2.56
C THR A 165 22.01 -15.84 -2.18
N GLU A 166 22.49 -17.06 -2.53
CA GLU A 166 23.90 -17.44 -2.33
C GLU A 166 24.86 -16.46 -3.01
N GLY A 167 24.55 -16.05 -4.25
CA GLY A 167 25.39 -15.10 -4.99
C GLY A 167 25.55 -13.74 -4.30
N VAL A 168 24.52 -13.25 -3.60
CA VAL A 168 24.60 -12.02 -2.80
C VAL A 168 25.47 -12.24 -1.56
N ILE A 169 25.34 -13.39 -0.88
CA ILE A 169 26.17 -13.74 0.29
C ILE A 169 27.65 -13.82 -0.10
N ASP A 170 27.97 -14.49 -1.19
CA ASP A 170 29.34 -14.62 -1.68
C ASP A 170 29.94 -13.27 -2.08
N ARG A 171 29.14 -12.43 -2.72
CA ARG A 171 29.56 -11.08 -3.08
C ARG A 171 29.81 -10.21 -1.85
N GLN A 172 28.95 -10.32 -0.82
CA GLN A 172 29.13 -9.63 0.46
C GLN A 172 30.45 -10.08 1.14
N ARG A 173 30.68 -11.38 1.25
CA ARG A 173 31.92 -11.94 1.82
C ARG A 173 33.18 -11.49 1.09
N ALA A 174 33.12 -11.46 -0.24
CA ALA A 174 34.25 -11.02 -1.07
C ALA A 174 34.53 -9.53 -0.97
N THR A 175 33.47 -8.69 -0.84
CA THR A 175 33.61 -7.24 -0.86
C THR A 175 33.87 -6.67 0.53
N ARG A 176 33.27 -7.27 1.57
CA ARG A 176 33.29 -6.81 2.97
C ARG A 176 33.44 -7.98 3.93
N PRO A 177 34.65 -8.57 3.98
CA PRO A 177 34.90 -9.73 4.83
C PRO A 177 34.75 -9.32 6.31
N GLY A 178 34.02 -10.14 7.06
CA GLY A 178 33.84 -9.94 8.50
C GLY A 178 32.57 -9.15 8.90
N GLU A 179 32.11 -8.18 8.12
CA GLU A 179 30.92 -7.36 8.47
C GLU A 179 29.66 -8.22 8.72
N LEU A 180 29.45 -9.23 7.87
CA LEU A 180 28.32 -10.14 8.00
C LEU A 180 28.38 -10.96 9.30
N GLN A 181 29.58 -11.47 9.62
CA GLN A 181 29.79 -12.26 10.82
C GLN A 181 29.62 -11.41 12.08
N GLU A 182 30.17 -10.20 12.08
CA GLU A 182 30.02 -9.24 13.18
C GLU A 182 28.56 -8.95 13.49
N ALA A 183 27.74 -8.67 12.45
CA ALA A 183 26.30 -8.40 12.63
C ALA A 183 25.54 -9.61 13.20
N ILE A 184 25.92 -10.84 12.81
CA ILE A 184 25.31 -12.08 13.30
C ILE A 184 25.76 -12.35 14.76
N ASP A 185 27.02 -12.15 15.08
CA ASP A 185 27.59 -12.41 16.41
C ASP A 185 27.01 -11.48 17.48
N LEU A 186 26.58 -10.27 17.11
CA LEU A 186 25.85 -9.35 17.99
C LEU A 186 24.43 -9.87 18.35
N GLY A 187 23.92 -10.85 17.61
CA GLY A 187 22.56 -11.37 17.83
C GLY A 187 21.43 -10.44 17.37
N HIS A 188 21.76 -9.31 16.74
CA HIS A 188 20.78 -8.35 16.22
C HIS A 188 20.31 -8.70 14.81
N ALA A 189 21.09 -9.49 14.07
CA ALA A 189 20.77 -9.86 12.69
C ALA A 189 20.68 -11.37 12.50
N SER A 190 19.74 -11.78 11.67
CA SER A 190 19.64 -13.15 11.14
C SER A 190 19.70 -13.11 9.63
N LEU A 191 20.44 -14.06 9.03
CA LEU A 191 20.56 -14.21 7.60
C LEU A 191 20.00 -15.56 7.18
N ARG A 192 19.15 -15.60 6.17
CA ARG A 192 18.61 -16.82 5.58
C ARG A 192 18.83 -16.81 4.08
N ARG A 193 19.32 -17.93 3.57
CA ARG A 193 19.44 -18.15 2.14
C ARG A 193 18.10 -18.58 1.56
N LEU A 194 17.77 -18.02 0.40
CA LEU A 194 16.67 -18.44 -0.45
C LEU A 194 17.22 -18.93 -1.81
N ASP A 195 16.62 -20.00 -2.33
CA ASP A 195 16.96 -20.57 -3.64
C ASP A 195 16.08 -19.98 -4.76
N ARG A 196 15.71 -18.70 -4.65
CA ARG A 196 14.95 -17.94 -5.64
C ARG A 196 15.59 -16.59 -5.85
N ASP A 197 15.50 -16.10 -7.08
CA ASP A 197 16.05 -14.83 -7.49
C ASP A 197 14.95 -13.98 -8.15
N ASP A 198 14.05 -13.44 -7.31
CA ASP A 198 13.06 -12.48 -7.79
C ASP A 198 13.76 -11.14 -8.13
N PRO A 199 13.37 -10.47 -9.23
CA PRO A 199 14.01 -9.22 -9.66
C PRO A 199 13.58 -8.02 -8.81
N VAL A 200 13.54 -8.19 -7.49
CA VAL A 200 13.08 -7.17 -6.54
C VAL A 200 13.96 -7.10 -5.29
N THR A 201 13.89 -5.98 -4.62
CA THR A 201 14.25 -5.84 -3.20
C THR A 201 13.00 -5.45 -2.46
N LEU A 202 12.63 -6.21 -1.45
CA LEU A 202 11.50 -5.94 -0.54
C LEU A 202 12.05 -5.63 0.84
N VAL A 203 11.58 -4.54 1.42
CA VAL A 203 11.93 -4.12 2.77
C VAL A 203 10.66 -3.85 3.55
N LEU A 204 10.52 -4.49 4.70
CA LEU A 204 9.51 -4.21 5.71
C LEU A 204 10.24 -3.58 6.91
N ALA A 205 9.91 -2.35 7.24
CA ALA A 205 10.54 -1.58 8.28
C ALA A 205 9.55 -1.21 9.38
N GLU A 206 9.93 -1.43 10.63
CA GLU A 206 9.21 -0.88 11.79
C GLU A 206 9.85 0.46 12.14
N THR A 207 9.12 1.55 11.91
CA THR A 207 9.56 2.91 12.18
C THR A 207 8.78 3.52 13.35
N PRO A 208 9.23 4.65 13.93
CA PRO A 208 8.46 5.36 14.96
C PRO A 208 7.06 5.80 14.51
N ASP A 209 6.86 6.01 13.21
CA ASP A 209 5.59 6.43 12.62
C ASP A 209 4.69 5.23 12.24
N GLY A 210 5.17 4.00 12.42
CA GLY A 210 4.46 2.76 12.13
C GLY A 210 5.20 1.88 11.10
N PRO A 211 4.60 0.74 10.72
CA PRO A 211 5.21 -0.16 9.76
C PRO A 211 5.14 0.44 8.34
N GLU A 212 6.27 0.40 7.64
CA GLU A 212 6.40 0.84 6.25
C GLU A 212 6.97 -0.27 5.37
N MET A 213 6.63 -0.24 4.09
CA MET A 213 7.14 -1.19 3.09
C MET A 213 7.77 -0.46 1.92
N GLY A 214 8.94 -0.92 1.49
CA GLY A 214 9.60 -0.52 0.26
C GLY A 214 9.74 -1.70 -0.69
N LEU A 215 9.29 -1.55 -1.93
CA LEU A 215 9.51 -2.53 -3.00
C LEU A 215 10.27 -1.86 -4.14
N VAL A 216 11.49 -2.33 -4.42
CA VAL A 216 12.29 -1.91 -5.58
C VAL A 216 12.21 -3.00 -6.63
N VAL A 217 11.79 -2.64 -7.82
CA VAL A 217 11.73 -3.53 -8.97
C VAL A 217 12.92 -3.23 -9.89
N TYR A 218 13.69 -4.26 -10.24
CA TYR A 218 14.80 -4.15 -11.18
C TYR A 218 14.34 -4.65 -12.54
N ARG A 219 14.53 -3.83 -13.55
CA ARG A 219 14.33 -4.21 -14.95
C ARG A 219 15.71 -4.42 -15.58
N ASP A 220 15.90 -5.55 -16.23
CA ASP A 220 17.06 -5.71 -17.10
C ASP A 220 16.86 -4.78 -18.31
N GLU A 221 17.79 -3.86 -18.55
CA GLU A 221 17.81 -3.08 -19.78
C GLU A 221 18.08 -4.08 -20.91
N SER A 222 17.11 -4.22 -21.82
CA SER A 222 17.18 -5.07 -23.03
C SER A 222 18.12 -4.45 -24.08
#